data_37cff94914ffc23addd12a3ae2e2e8c2
#
_entry.id   37cff94914ffc23addd12a3ae2e2e8c2
#
_cell.length_a   1.000
_cell.length_b   1.000
_cell.length_c   1.000
_cell.angle_alpha   90.00
_cell.angle_beta   90.00
_cell.angle_gamma   90.00
#
_symmetry.space_group_name_H-M   'P 1'
#
loop_
_entity.id
_entity.type
_entity.pdbx_description
1 polymer ?
#
loop_
_entity_poly.entity_id
_entity_poly.type
_entity_poly.pdbx_seq_one_letter_code
_entity_poly.pdbx_strand_id
1 'polypeptide(L)'
;MQKRITIFDTVRGFTMISMAGFHACYDLAYLYDWDMPWFTQTVFQDIWRASISWVFLFIAGWMCTLSRNNIKRAAKYALAALVVWLATTLVSVDDSVNFGIIYCMAACTGIVALTDPVLKKISARWGMSLCLVLFALTWSIPKTIYPVPYLAWLGFPSLGFVSG
;
A
#
# COMPACT_ATOMS: atom_id res chain seq x y z
N MET A 1 -27.90 -11.90 -7.86
CA MET A 1 -27.27 -11.26 -6.67
C MET A 1 -25.94 -11.93 -6.41
N GLN A 2 -24.82 -11.21 -6.49
CA GLN A 2 -23.51 -11.78 -6.17
C GLN A 2 -23.42 -11.90 -4.64
N LYS A 3 -23.21 -13.11 -4.14
CA LYS A 3 -23.08 -13.39 -2.70
C LYS A 3 -21.88 -12.57 -2.17
N ARG A 4 -22.13 -11.68 -1.22
CA ARG A 4 -21.07 -10.86 -0.59
C ARG A 4 -20.17 -11.79 0.22
N ILE A 5 -18.87 -11.74 -0.03
CA ILE A 5 -17.91 -12.60 0.67
C ILE A 5 -17.50 -11.85 1.95
N THR A 6 -18.22 -12.10 3.03
CA THR A 6 -18.05 -11.40 4.31
C THR A 6 -16.66 -11.54 4.91
N ILE A 7 -15.97 -12.64 4.65
CA ILE A 7 -14.61 -12.88 5.18
C ILE A 7 -13.61 -11.81 4.72
N PHE A 8 -13.69 -11.35 3.46
CA PHE A 8 -12.81 -10.28 2.99
C PHE A 8 -13.10 -8.93 3.64
N ASP A 9 -14.38 -8.65 3.90
CA ASP A 9 -14.76 -7.43 4.62
C ASP A 9 -14.27 -7.46 6.07
N THR A 10 -14.35 -8.64 6.73
CA THR A 10 -13.85 -8.84 8.10
C THR A 10 -12.32 -8.69 8.16
N VAL A 11 -11.59 -9.35 7.26
CA VAL A 11 -10.12 -9.25 7.22
C VAL A 11 -9.68 -7.80 6.94
N ARG A 12 -10.36 -7.10 6.04
CA ARG A 12 -10.07 -5.67 5.78
C ARG A 12 -10.32 -4.81 7.00
N GLY A 13 -11.45 -5.02 7.70
CA GLY A 13 -11.77 -4.29 8.93
C GLY A 13 -10.70 -4.52 10.00
N PHE A 14 -10.29 -5.76 10.22
CA PHE A 14 -9.22 -6.09 11.15
C PHE A 14 -7.88 -5.44 10.75
N THR A 15 -7.53 -5.48 9.46
CA THR A 15 -6.30 -4.87 8.96
C THR A 15 -6.32 -3.35 9.11
N MET A 16 -7.49 -2.69 8.94
CA MET A 16 -7.64 -1.25 9.20
C MET A 16 -7.44 -0.90 10.67
N ILE A 17 -7.98 -1.71 11.60
CA ILE A 17 -7.76 -1.54 13.04
C ILE A 17 -6.28 -1.73 13.37
N SER A 18 -5.65 -2.76 12.80
CA SER A 18 -4.21 -3.03 12.97
C SER A 18 -3.35 -1.85 12.45
N MET A 19 -3.73 -1.26 11.32
CA MET A 19 -3.03 -0.08 10.77
C MET A 19 -3.20 1.14 11.69
N ALA A 20 -4.40 1.40 12.18
CA ALA A 20 -4.63 2.49 13.14
C ALA A 20 -3.83 2.28 14.43
N GLY A 21 -3.77 1.03 14.93
CA GLY A 21 -2.95 0.67 16.09
C GLY A 21 -1.45 0.89 15.84
N PHE A 22 -0.96 0.54 14.65
CA PHE A 22 0.44 0.79 14.28
C PHE A 22 0.77 2.29 14.31
N HIS A 23 -0.05 3.13 13.66
CA HIS A 23 0.14 4.58 13.67
C HIS A 23 0.04 5.18 15.08
N ALA A 24 -0.92 4.74 15.89
CA ALA A 24 -1.01 5.18 17.28
C ALA A 24 0.25 4.84 18.09
N CYS A 25 0.79 3.62 17.95
CA CYS A 25 2.03 3.24 18.60
C CYS A 25 3.22 4.05 18.07
N TYR A 26 3.24 4.33 16.76
CA TYR A 26 4.28 5.15 16.13
C TYR A 26 4.27 6.58 16.71
N ASP A 27 3.09 7.21 16.76
CA ASP A 27 2.95 8.56 17.31
C ASP A 27 3.34 8.60 18.79
N LEU A 28 2.91 7.62 19.58
CA LEU A 28 3.25 7.54 21.00
C LEU A 28 4.77 7.39 21.21
N ALA A 29 5.43 6.56 20.40
CA ALA A 29 6.86 6.28 20.54
C ALA A 29 7.74 7.44 20.03
N TYR A 30 7.37 8.09 18.92
CA TYR A 30 8.24 9.05 18.21
C TYR A 30 7.80 10.51 18.32
N LEU A 31 6.50 10.80 18.53
CA LEU A 31 6.01 12.17 18.75
C LEU A 31 5.88 12.53 20.23
N TYR A 32 5.49 11.53 21.05
CA TYR A 32 5.30 11.74 22.49
C TYR A 32 6.44 11.19 23.36
N ASP A 33 7.50 10.65 22.74
CA ASP A 33 8.68 10.10 23.41
C ASP A 33 8.36 9.06 24.51
N TRP A 34 7.30 8.26 24.31
CA TRP A 34 6.97 7.19 25.24
C TRP A 34 7.97 6.04 25.10
N ASP A 35 8.49 5.56 26.21
CA ASP A 35 9.41 4.42 26.22
C ASP A 35 8.65 3.12 25.90
N MET A 36 8.73 2.70 24.63
CA MET A 36 8.08 1.48 24.10
C MET A 36 9.13 0.56 23.47
N PRO A 37 9.99 -0.11 24.25
CA PRO A 37 11.12 -0.89 23.73
C PRO A 37 10.68 -2.07 22.85
N TRP A 38 9.48 -2.59 23.05
CA TRP A 38 8.93 -3.65 22.22
C TRP A 38 8.53 -3.15 20.81
N PHE A 39 8.09 -1.90 20.70
CA PHE A 39 7.68 -1.31 19.44
C PHE A 39 8.87 -0.74 18.65
N THR A 40 9.84 -0.13 19.32
CA THR A 40 11.02 0.50 18.70
C THR A 40 11.98 -0.50 18.06
N GLN A 41 11.75 -1.81 18.22
CA GLN A 41 12.52 -2.83 17.49
C GLN A 41 12.19 -2.79 16.00
N THR A 42 13.18 -2.44 15.18
CA THR A 42 13.05 -2.30 13.72
C THR A 42 12.41 -3.53 13.06
N VAL A 43 12.84 -4.73 13.47
CA VAL A 43 12.30 -5.99 12.90
C VAL A 43 10.80 -6.13 13.17
N PHE A 44 10.36 -5.80 14.39
CA PHE A 44 8.95 -5.89 14.76
C PHE A 44 8.09 -4.90 13.96
N GLN A 45 8.54 -3.65 13.85
CA GLN A 45 7.86 -2.62 13.05
C GLN A 45 7.76 -3.05 11.58
N ASP A 46 8.86 -3.53 10.99
CA ASP A 46 8.91 -3.95 9.59
C ASP A 46 7.95 -5.12 9.32
N ILE A 47 7.93 -6.12 10.19
CA ILE A 47 7.01 -7.27 10.05
C ILE A 47 5.56 -6.80 10.18
N TRP A 48 5.24 -5.97 11.16
CA TRP A 48 3.88 -5.50 11.38
C TRP A 48 3.40 -4.65 10.20
N ARG A 49 4.19 -3.66 9.77
CA ARG A 49 3.90 -2.81 8.60
C ARG A 49 3.76 -3.64 7.31
N ALA A 50 4.68 -4.57 7.07
CA ALA A 50 4.64 -5.44 5.90
C ALA A 50 3.39 -6.32 5.88
N SER A 51 3.00 -6.90 7.03
CA SER A 51 1.82 -7.76 7.14
C SER A 51 0.53 -7.00 6.77
N ILE A 52 0.37 -5.77 7.26
CA ILE A 52 -0.76 -4.91 6.92
C ILE A 52 -0.79 -4.64 5.42
N SER A 53 0.35 -4.22 4.85
CA SER A 53 0.47 -3.85 3.43
C SER A 53 0.18 -5.05 2.51
N TRP A 54 0.71 -6.21 2.82
CA TRP A 54 0.50 -7.43 2.04
C TRP A 54 -0.95 -7.87 2.03
N VAL A 55 -1.62 -7.83 3.18
CA VAL A 55 -3.05 -8.17 3.28
C VAL A 55 -3.89 -7.21 2.45
N PHE A 56 -3.64 -5.89 2.53
CA PHE A 56 -4.35 -4.90 1.72
C PHE A 56 -4.15 -5.13 0.22
N LEU A 57 -2.91 -5.32 -0.23
CA LEU A 57 -2.59 -5.53 -1.64
C LEU A 57 -3.17 -6.84 -2.16
N PHE A 58 -3.08 -7.92 -1.37
CA PHE A 58 -3.65 -9.22 -1.73
C PHE A 58 -5.18 -9.13 -1.93
N ILE A 59 -5.89 -8.54 -0.95
CA ILE A 59 -7.33 -8.38 -1.05
C ILE A 59 -7.70 -7.45 -2.21
N ALA A 60 -6.94 -6.36 -2.42
CA ALA A 60 -7.17 -5.45 -3.53
C ALA A 60 -7.05 -6.16 -4.88
N GLY A 61 -6.00 -6.98 -5.06
CA GLY A 61 -5.79 -7.80 -6.25
C GLY A 61 -6.90 -8.83 -6.46
N TRP A 62 -7.27 -9.57 -5.41
CA TRP A 62 -8.38 -10.52 -5.48
C TRP A 62 -9.69 -9.85 -5.91
N MET A 63 -9.99 -8.71 -5.32
CA MET A 63 -11.20 -7.96 -5.63
C MET A 63 -11.20 -7.38 -7.06
N CYS A 64 -10.06 -7.26 -7.74
CA CYS A 64 -10.03 -6.86 -9.15
C CYS A 64 -10.71 -7.89 -10.05
N THR A 65 -10.65 -9.18 -9.70
CA THR A 65 -11.31 -10.26 -10.47
C THR A 65 -12.84 -10.26 -10.30
N LEU A 66 -13.32 -9.74 -9.17
CA LEU A 66 -14.75 -9.70 -8.82
C LEU A 66 -15.41 -8.36 -9.20
N SER A 67 -14.63 -7.36 -9.52
CA SER A 67 -15.11 -6.00 -9.79
C SER A 67 -15.63 -5.86 -11.21
N ARG A 68 -16.79 -5.23 -11.36
CA ARG A 68 -17.36 -4.89 -12.68
C ARG A 68 -16.64 -3.74 -13.38
N ASN A 69 -15.99 -2.86 -12.62
CA ASN A 69 -15.29 -1.69 -13.16
C ASN A 69 -14.11 -1.31 -12.27
N ASN A 70 -12.93 -1.81 -12.64
CA ASN A 70 -11.69 -1.55 -11.93
C ASN A 70 -11.21 -0.10 -12.10
N ILE A 71 -11.56 0.60 -13.19
CA ILE A 71 -11.21 2.00 -13.41
C ILE A 71 -11.91 2.89 -12.37
N LYS A 72 -13.21 2.72 -12.18
CA LYS A 72 -13.96 3.47 -11.14
C LYS A 72 -13.43 3.18 -9.74
N ARG A 73 -12.95 1.96 -9.50
CA ARG A 73 -12.38 1.56 -8.22
C ARG A 73 -11.01 2.19 -8.00
N ALA A 74 -10.15 2.20 -9.02
CA ALA A 74 -8.87 2.90 -9.00
C ALA A 74 -9.05 4.40 -8.74
N ALA A 75 -10.03 5.04 -9.41
CA ALA A 75 -10.36 6.43 -9.19
C ALA A 75 -10.80 6.74 -7.74
N LYS A 76 -11.58 5.84 -7.11
CA LYS A 76 -11.98 5.99 -5.69
C LYS A 76 -10.77 5.90 -4.76
N TYR A 77 -9.84 4.98 -5.01
CA TYR A 77 -8.61 4.88 -4.23
C TYR A 77 -7.70 6.10 -4.45
N ALA A 78 -7.59 6.58 -5.69
CA ALA A 78 -6.84 7.80 -5.99
C ALA A 78 -7.42 9.04 -5.29
N LEU A 79 -8.75 9.17 -5.27
CA LEU A 79 -9.42 10.24 -4.54
C LEU A 79 -9.17 10.14 -3.02
N ALA A 80 -9.26 8.93 -2.45
CA ALA A 80 -8.95 8.72 -1.04
C ALA A 80 -7.48 9.04 -0.72
N ALA A 81 -6.55 8.64 -1.58
CA ALA A 81 -5.13 8.97 -1.45
C ALA A 81 -4.88 10.48 -1.50
N LEU A 82 -5.56 11.19 -2.41
CA LEU A 82 -5.51 12.65 -2.51
C LEU A 82 -6.02 13.33 -1.24
N VAL A 83 -7.14 12.85 -0.68
CA VAL A 83 -7.69 13.39 0.57
C VAL A 83 -6.70 13.20 1.72
N VAL A 84 -6.09 12.02 1.86
CA VAL A 84 -5.08 11.75 2.89
C VAL A 84 -3.87 12.66 2.68
N TRP A 85 -3.36 12.78 1.46
CA TRP A 85 -2.24 13.68 1.15
C TRP A 85 -2.55 15.13 1.50
N LEU A 86 -3.73 15.65 1.11
CA LEU A 86 -4.15 17.01 1.45
C LEU A 86 -4.27 17.19 2.97
N ALA A 87 -4.87 16.24 3.67
CA ALA A 87 -5.03 16.31 5.11
C ALA A 87 -3.68 16.34 5.83
N THR A 88 -2.74 15.45 5.46
CA THR A 88 -1.40 15.40 6.08
C THR A 88 -0.56 16.64 5.74
N THR A 89 -0.69 17.18 4.53
CA THR A 89 0.00 18.40 4.13
C THR A 89 -0.53 19.64 4.86
N LEU A 90 -1.86 19.73 5.07
CA LEU A 90 -2.47 20.88 5.74
C LEU A 90 -2.25 20.88 7.25
N VAL A 91 -2.22 19.72 7.88
CA VAL A 91 -2.06 19.60 9.35
C VAL A 91 -0.60 19.80 9.75
N SER A 92 0.37 19.56 8.86
CA SER A 92 1.82 19.79 9.06
C SER A 92 2.37 19.24 10.38
N VAL A 93 1.81 18.13 10.89
CA VAL A 93 2.24 17.53 12.17
C VAL A 93 3.48 16.67 11.97
N ASP A 94 3.66 16.11 10.78
CA ASP A 94 4.78 15.25 10.40
C ASP A 94 5.02 15.36 8.89
N ASP A 95 6.00 14.63 8.34
CA ASP A 95 6.23 14.58 6.91
C ASP A 95 4.99 14.13 6.14
N SER A 96 4.62 14.85 5.07
CA SER A 96 3.45 14.53 4.28
C SER A 96 3.53 13.13 3.68
N VAL A 97 2.46 12.34 3.80
CA VAL A 97 2.39 10.98 3.23
C VAL A 97 2.27 11.07 1.71
N ASN A 98 3.41 11.05 1.03
CA ASN A 98 3.46 11.21 -0.43
C ASN A 98 3.18 9.90 -1.19
N PHE A 99 3.55 8.74 -0.64
CA PHE A 99 3.28 7.44 -1.24
C PHE A 99 2.85 6.41 -0.19
N GLY A 100 1.60 6.49 0.23
CA GLY A 100 1.00 5.51 1.14
C GLY A 100 0.41 4.29 0.41
N ILE A 101 0.00 3.28 1.20
CA ILE A 101 -0.61 2.03 0.69
C ILE A 101 -1.85 2.29 -0.18
N ILE A 102 -2.65 3.31 0.11
CA ILE A 102 -3.86 3.65 -0.65
C ILE A 102 -3.48 4.14 -2.05
N TYR A 103 -2.41 4.92 -2.18
CA TYR A 103 -1.88 5.37 -3.46
C TYR A 103 -1.37 4.19 -4.29
N CYS A 104 -0.60 3.29 -3.65
CA CYS A 104 -0.15 2.05 -4.29
C CYS A 104 -1.33 1.20 -4.77
N MET A 105 -2.39 1.06 -3.97
CA MET A 105 -3.62 0.36 -4.37
C MET A 105 -4.31 1.02 -5.56
N ALA A 106 -4.34 2.35 -5.62
CA ALA A 106 -4.88 3.09 -6.76
C ALA A 106 -4.09 2.81 -8.03
N ALA A 107 -2.77 2.93 -7.97
CA ALA A 107 -1.87 2.69 -9.09
C ALA A 107 -1.97 1.23 -9.60
N CYS A 108 -1.84 0.25 -8.70
CA CYS A 108 -1.93 -1.17 -9.06
C CYS A 108 -3.28 -1.54 -9.65
N THR A 109 -4.39 -1.07 -9.04
CA THR A 109 -5.75 -1.32 -9.58
C THR A 109 -5.94 -0.67 -10.95
N GLY A 110 -5.38 0.53 -11.16
CA GLY A 110 -5.39 1.23 -12.45
C GLY A 110 -4.62 0.47 -13.52
N ILE A 111 -3.41 0.01 -13.21
CA ILE A 111 -2.59 -0.80 -14.12
C ILE A 111 -3.32 -2.09 -14.50
N VAL A 112 -3.87 -2.81 -13.52
CA VAL A 112 -4.68 -4.02 -13.79
C VAL A 112 -5.87 -3.70 -14.68
N ALA A 113 -6.57 -2.58 -14.46
CA ALA A 113 -7.71 -2.18 -15.27
C ALA A 113 -7.33 -1.88 -16.73
N LEU A 114 -6.18 -1.25 -16.95
CA LEU A 114 -5.68 -0.92 -18.30
C LEU A 114 -5.12 -2.15 -19.02
N THR A 115 -4.51 -3.08 -18.28
CA THR A 115 -3.90 -4.29 -18.83
C THR A 115 -4.84 -5.49 -18.88
N ASP A 116 -6.08 -5.38 -18.38
CA ASP A 116 -7.08 -6.45 -18.33
C ASP A 116 -7.23 -7.25 -19.65
N PRO A 117 -7.33 -6.60 -20.84
CA PRO A 117 -7.46 -7.33 -22.10
C PRO A 117 -6.24 -8.18 -22.46
N VAL A 118 -5.06 -7.81 -21.97
CA VAL A 118 -3.81 -8.56 -22.14
C VAL A 118 -3.71 -9.66 -21.09
N LEU A 119 -4.00 -9.32 -19.83
CA LEU A 119 -3.94 -10.27 -18.70
C LEU A 119 -4.87 -11.46 -18.90
N LYS A 120 -6.05 -11.26 -19.46
CA LYS A 120 -7.00 -12.35 -19.79
C LYS A 120 -6.49 -13.36 -20.82
N LYS A 121 -5.50 -12.99 -21.63
CA LYS A 121 -4.88 -13.88 -22.61
C LYS A 121 -3.74 -14.72 -22.01
N ILE A 122 -3.23 -14.34 -20.86
CA ILE A 122 -2.13 -15.01 -20.18
C ILE A 122 -2.69 -16.11 -19.28
N SER A 123 -2.17 -17.33 -19.39
CA SER A 123 -2.58 -18.38 -18.46
C SER A 123 -2.14 -18.07 -17.04
N ALA A 124 -2.91 -18.49 -16.03
CA ALA A 124 -2.62 -18.20 -14.62
C ALA A 124 -1.20 -18.63 -14.19
N ARG A 125 -0.69 -19.75 -14.74
CA ARG A 125 0.67 -20.21 -14.44
C ARG A 125 1.75 -19.23 -14.90
N TRP A 126 1.65 -18.80 -16.16
CA TRP A 126 2.60 -17.82 -16.72
C TRP A 126 2.47 -16.45 -16.06
N GLY A 127 1.24 -16.03 -15.77
CA GLY A 127 0.98 -14.77 -15.04
C GLY A 127 1.62 -14.78 -13.65
N MET A 128 1.46 -15.87 -12.89
CA MET A 128 2.06 -16.02 -11.57
C MET A 128 3.59 -16.04 -11.63
N SER A 129 4.18 -16.78 -12.57
CA SER A 129 5.63 -16.82 -12.77
C SER A 129 6.20 -15.44 -13.13
N LEU A 130 5.52 -14.71 -14.02
CA LEU A 130 5.92 -13.34 -14.39
C LEU A 130 5.86 -12.39 -13.18
N CYS A 131 4.79 -12.45 -12.38
CA CYS A 131 4.68 -11.64 -11.16
C CYS A 131 5.79 -11.96 -10.15
N LEU A 132 6.13 -13.23 -9.96
CA LEU A 132 7.22 -13.64 -9.06
C LEU A 132 8.58 -13.14 -9.56
N VAL A 133 8.85 -13.24 -10.85
CA VAL A 133 10.09 -12.71 -11.45
C VAL A 133 10.16 -11.19 -11.30
N LEU A 134 9.09 -10.46 -11.63
CA LEU A 134 9.03 -9.01 -11.45
C LEU A 134 9.22 -8.62 -9.98
N PHE A 135 8.57 -9.33 -9.06
CA PHE A 135 8.74 -9.10 -7.62
C PHE A 135 10.20 -9.30 -7.18
N ALA A 136 10.84 -10.38 -7.63
CA ALA A 136 12.25 -10.64 -7.31
C ALA A 136 13.18 -9.56 -7.88
N LEU A 137 12.95 -9.12 -9.12
CA LEU A 137 13.73 -8.06 -9.76
C LEU A 137 13.56 -6.69 -9.10
N THR A 138 12.36 -6.41 -8.59
CA THR A 138 12.03 -5.13 -7.95
C THR A 138 12.24 -5.13 -6.43
N TRP A 139 12.63 -6.26 -5.84
CA TRP A 139 12.80 -6.43 -4.39
C TRP A 139 13.73 -5.41 -3.73
N SER A 140 14.78 -5.00 -4.44
CA SER A 140 15.76 -4.04 -3.94
C SER A 140 15.34 -2.58 -4.11
N ILE A 141 14.36 -2.28 -4.97
CA ILE A 141 13.94 -0.90 -5.29
C ILE A 141 13.55 -0.11 -4.04
N PRO A 142 12.69 -0.61 -3.14
CA PRO A 142 12.28 0.15 -1.95
C PRO A 142 13.41 0.30 -0.90
N LYS A 143 14.50 -0.45 -1.06
CA LYS A 143 15.64 -0.46 -0.12
C LYS A 143 16.81 0.41 -0.58
N THR A 144 16.73 0.92 -1.82
CA THR A 144 17.80 1.71 -2.43
C THR A 144 17.40 3.16 -2.49
N ILE A 145 18.27 4.05 -1.99
CA ILE A 145 18.04 5.50 -2.04
C ILE A 145 18.42 6.01 -3.43
N TYR A 146 17.51 6.67 -4.09
CA TYR A 146 17.70 7.23 -5.43
C TYR A 146 17.98 8.74 -5.37
N PRO A 147 18.93 9.26 -6.17
CA PRO A 147 19.28 10.68 -6.14
C PRO A 147 18.26 11.59 -6.81
N VAL A 148 17.18 11.04 -7.37
CA VAL A 148 16.18 11.78 -8.16
C VAL A 148 14.91 12.01 -7.34
N PRO A 149 14.61 13.24 -6.89
CA PRO A 149 13.49 13.52 -5.98
C PRO A 149 12.11 13.23 -6.60
N TYR A 150 11.95 13.36 -7.92
CA TYR A 150 10.67 13.10 -8.59
C TYR A 150 10.24 11.62 -8.57
N LEU A 151 11.17 10.70 -8.39
CA LEU A 151 10.85 9.27 -8.27
C LEU A 151 10.15 8.92 -6.96
N ALA A 152 10.20 9.80 -5.95
CA ALA A 152 9.46 9.63 -4.71
C ALA A 152 7.93 9.53 -4.93
N TRP A 153 7.40 10.25 -5.91
CA TRP A 153 5.99 10.15 -6.30
C TRP A 153 5.58 8.80 -6.89
N LEU A 154 6.57 7.99 -7.31
CA LEU A 154 6.38 6.63 -7.81
C LEU A 154 6.72 5.57 -6.75
N GLY A 155 6.99 5.98 -5.51
CA GLY A 155 7.33 5.09 -4.40
C GLY A 155 8.81 4.67 -4.33
N PHE A 156 9.70 5.37 -5.04
CA PHE A 156 11.13 5.14 -4.92
C PHE A 156 11.71 6.02 -3.80
N PRO A 157 12.43 5.46 -2.81
CA PRO A 157 13.04 6.25 -1.76
C PRO A 157 14.06 7.25 -2.33
N SER A 158 13.97 8.52 -1.95
CA SER A 158 14.91 9.56 -2.37
C SER A 158 15.55 10.23 -1.15
N LEU A 159 16.72 10.86 -1.35
CA LEU A 159 17.40 11.64 -0.32
C LEU A 159 16.47 12.75 0.19
N GLY A 160 16.20 12.77 1.48
CA GLY A 160 15.27 13.73 2.11
C GLY A 160 13.80 13.34 2.09
N PHE A 161 13.48 12.14 1.65
CA PHE A 161 12.13 11.61 1.61
C PHE A 161 12.03 10.37 2.49
N VAL A 162 11.51 10.53 3.69
CA VAL A 162 11.18 9.40 4.56
C VAL A 162 9.83 8.88 4.11
N SER A 163 9.80 7.68 3.54
CA SER A 163 8.54 6.97 3.29
C SER A 163 7.96 6.57 4.63
N GLY A 164 6.86 7.17 5.01
CA GLY A 164 6.07 6.76 6.17
C GLY A 164 5.56 5.32 6.06
#